data_2699127bc0c8d6b242a77dbb28817dff
#
_entry.id   2699127bc0c8d6b242a77dbb28817dff
#
_cell.length_a   1.000
_cell.length_b   1.000
_cell.length_c   1.000
_cell.angle_alpha   90.00
_cell.angle_beta   90.00
_cell.angle_gamma   90.00
#
_symmetry.space_group_name_H-M   'P 1'
#
loop_
_entity.id
_entity.type
_entity.pdbx_description
1 polymer ?
#
loop_
_entity_poly.entity_id
_entity_poly.type
_entity_poly.pdbx_seq_one_letter_code
_entity_poly.pdbx_strand_id
1 'polypeptide(L)'
;EVWYPNSSYNSEIHNNGQKLASEIEKELVSLGLAERGVKIRNSQNGSKYEDGSIADYYSVIRNSKLAGFPGIIVEHAFLTNSSDAQKLKQESFIKSLGVADATGIAKYFGLSKDLDSGKFTASIVKKNDFTRTFTVKINGKLSEGESYRVAVWSDKNGQDTNNLWTVVNKQSGNEVELEYNTANYKNADGIYNIHIYKYDKNEKV
;
A
#
# COMPACT_ATOMS: atom_id res chain seq x y z
N GLU A 1 10.87 9.06 -12.84
CA GLU A 1 9.97 9.87 -13.67
C GLU A 1 8.59 9.22 -13.80
N VAL A 2 7.55 10.03 -13.89
CA VAL A 2 6.18 9.52 -13.97
C VAL A 2 5.50 10.06 -15.24
N TRP A 3 4.97 9.14 -16.05
CA TRP A 3 4.26 9.47 -17.29
C TRP A 3 2.77 9.56 -17.02
N TYR A 4 2.10 10.57 -17.61
CA TYR A 4 0.69 10.83 -17.46
C TYR A 4 0.02 11.21 -18.78
N PRO A 5 -1.32 11.25 -18.91
CA PRO A 5 -2.01 11.57 -20.14
C PRO A 5 -1.66 12.95 -20.71
N ASN A 6 -1.51 13.06 -22.02
CA ASN A 6 -1.37 14.36 -22.71
C ASN A 6 -2.66 15.21 -22.58
N SER A 7 -2.61 16.46 -23.03
CA SER A 7 -3.75 17.39 -22.92
C SER A 7 -4.83 17.22 -23.99
N SER A 8 -4.61 16.35 -24.98
CA SER A 8 -5.56 16.10 -26.07
C SER A 8 -6.78 15.31 -25.61
N TYR A 9 -7.89 15.40 -26.31
CA TYR A 9 -9.13 14.63 -26.11
C TYR A 9 -9.86 14.94 -24.80
N ASN A 10 -9.19 14.93 -23.66
CA ASN A 10 -9.79 15.21 -22.36
C ASN A 10 -8.78 15.93 -21.43
N SER A 11 -8.96 17.24 -21.29
CA SER A 11 -8.09 18.08 -20.47
C SER A 11 -8.26 17.87 -18.97
N GLU A 12 -9.42 17.42 -18.51
CA GLU A 12 -9.64 17.12 -17.09
C GLU A 12 -8.83 15.90 -16.66
N ILE A 13 -8.87 14.83 -17.47
CA ILE A 13 -8.07 13.63 -17.22
C ILE A 13 -6.56 13.95 -17.27
N HIS A 14 -6.12 14.83 -18.20
CA HIS A 14 -4.76 15.33 -18.21
C HIS A 14 -4.38 16.01 -16.88
N ASN A 15 -5.18 16.98 -16.43
CA ASN A 15 -4.91 17.73 -15.20
C ASN A 15 -4.90 16.82 -13.96
N ASN A 16 -5.82 15.88 -13.88
CA ASN A 16 -5.88 14.91 -12.80
C ASN A 16 -4.67 13.97 -12.84
N GLY A 17 -4.29 13.49 -14.03
CA GLY A 17 -3.10 12.68 -14.23
C GLY A 17 -1.82 13.41 -13.84
N GLN A 18 -1.68 14.69 -14.20
CA GLN A 18 -0.54 15.51 -13.83
C GLN A 18 -0.40 15.65 -12.30
N LYS A 19 -1.51 15.95 -11.61
CA LYS A 19 -1.52 16.07 -10.14
C LYS A 19 -1.14 14.75 -9.47
N LEU A 20 -1.75 13.65 -9.89
CA LEU A 20 -1.46 12.32 -9.38
C LEU A 20 0.01 11.93 -9.59
N ALA A 21 0.52 12.11 -10.81
CA ALA A 21 1.92 11.84 -11.14
C ALA A 21 2.88 12.69 -10.31
N SER A 22 2.55 13.97 -10.07
CA SER A 22 3.37 14.87 -9.26
C SER A 22 3.45 14.45 -7.79
N GLU A 23 2.34 13.99 -7.20
CA GLU A 23 2.39 13.50 -5.82
C GLU A 23 3.22 12.23 -5.69
N ILE A 24 3.14 11.31 -6.64
CA ILE A 24 3.98 10.09 -6.66
C ILE A 24 5.46 10.46 -6.85
N GLU A 25 5.80 11.33 -7.80
CA GLU A 25 7.20 11.75 -8.05
C GLU A 25 7.84 12.36 -6.79
N LYS A 26 7.11 13.22 -6.05
CA LYS A 26 7.58 13.80 -4.79
C LYS A 26 7.98 12.74 -3.76
N GLU A 27 7.15 11.70 -3.61
CA GLU A 27 7.44 10.61 -2.67
C GLU A 27 8.67 9.80 -3.08
N LEU A 28 8.83 9.53 -4.38
CA LEU A 28 10.00 8.83 -4.91
C LEU A 28 11.29 9.64 -4.72
N VAL A 29 11.24 10.95 -4.96
CA VAL A 29 12.37 11.86 -4.70
C VAL A 29 12.75 11.87 -3.23
N SER A 30 11.77 11.80 -2.31
CA SER A 30 12.03 11.74 -0.87
C SER A 30 12.85 10.50 -0.43
N LEU A 31 12.84 9.43 -1.23
CA LEU A 31 13.68 8.25 -1.03
C LEU A 31 15.12 8.42 -1.55
N GLY A 32 15.48 9.61 -2.02
CA GLY A 32 16.80 9.92 -2.55
C GLY A 32 17.01 9.47 -4.00
N LEU A 33 15.93 9.27 -4.77
CA LEU A 33 16.02 9.12 -6.22
C LEU A 33 16.18 10.50 -6.88
N ALA A 34 16.84 10.53 -8.03
CA ALA A 34 16.98 11.75 -8.79
C ALA A 34 15.62 12.19 -9.35
N GLU A 35 15.28 13.46 -9.16
CA GLU A 35 14.09 14.07 -9.75
C GLU A 35 14.24 14.11 -11.28
N ARG A 36 13.35 13.46 -12.00
CA ARG A 36 13.28 13.48 -13.46
C ARG A 36 11.97 14.05 -13.98
N GLY A 37 11.07 14.37 -13.07
CA GLY A 37 9.81 15.07 -13.30
C GLY A 37 8.72 14.21 -13.91
N VAL A 38 7.56 14.84 -14.07
CA VAL A 38 6.38 14.24 -14.68
C VAL A 38 6.33 14.56 -16.18
N LYS A 39 5.90 13.61 -17.01
CA LYS A 39 6.05 13.68 -18.46
C LYS A 39 4.81 13.20 -19.20
N ILE A 40 4.64 13.74 -20.39
CA ILE A 40 3.70 13.24 -21.41
C ILE A 40 4.47 12.71 -22.61
N ARG A 41 3.86 11.81 -23.37
CA ARG A 41 4.42 11.34 -24.64
C ARG A 41 3.30 11.18 -25.67
N ASN A 42 3.38 11.96 -26.74
CA ASN A 42 2.47 11.86 -27.86
C ASN A 42 2.82 10.68 -28.76
N SER A 43 1.82 10.13 -29.43
CA SER A 43 2.00 9.11 -30.46
C SER A 43 3.02 9.57 -31.51
N GLN A 44 3.93 8.67 -31.86
CA GLN A 44 4.96 8.92 -32.90
C GLN A 44 4.59 8.31 -34.25
N ASN A 45 3.57 7.45 -34.29
CA ASN A 45 3.10 6.79 -35.51
C ASN A 45 1.83 7.42 -36.10
N GLY A 46 1.46 8.63 -35.62
CA GLY A 46 0.30 9.37 -36.10
C GLY A 46 -1.06 8.87 -35.55
N SER A 47 -1.08 7.98 -34.55
CA SER A 47 -2.34 7.55 -33.91
C SER A 47 -3.07 8.74 -33.32
N LYS A 48 -4.39 8.77 -33.50
CA LYS A 48 -5.29 9.84 -33.05
C LYS A 48 -6.41 9.30 -32.19
N TYR A 49 -6.99 10.17 -31.38
CA TYR A 49 -8.28 9.96 -30.75
C TYR A 49 -9.43 10.19 -31.73
N GLU A 50 -10.66 9.84 -31.34
CA GLU A 50 -11.86 9.96 -32.18
C GLU A 50 -12.14 11.40 -32.62
N ASP A 51 -11.78 12.38 -31.81
CA ASP A 51 -11.89 13.81 -32.14
C ASP A 51 -10.81 14.32 -33.11
N GLY A 52 -9.94 13.43 -33.60
CA GLY A 52 -8.84 13.74 -34.52
C GLY A 52 -7.60 14.29 -33.82
N SER A 53 -7.62 14.50 -32.51
CA SER A 53 -6.46 14.97 -31.74
C SER A 53 -5.40 13.87 -31.56
N ILE A 54 -4.15 14.26 -31.27
CA ILE A 54 -3.03 13.32 -31.16
C ILE A 54 -3.20 12.41 -29.93
N ALA A 55 -3.08 11.09 -30.13
CA ALA A 55 -3.21 10.13 -29.06
C ALA A 55 -1.96 10.06 -28.18
N ASP A 56 -2.12 9.57 -26.95
CA ASP A 56 -1.00 9.19 -26.08
C ASP A 56 -0.21 8.02 -26.67
N TYR A 57 1.11 8.05 -26.53
CA TYR A 57 2.01 7.01 -27.05
C TYR A 57 1.76 5.65 -26.37
N TYR A 58 1.72 5.65 -25.04
CA TYR A 58 1.56 4.42 -24.26
C TYR A 58 0.10 3.94 -24.27
N SER A 59 -0.10 2.69 -24.70
CA SER A 59 -1.44 2.11 -24.80
C SER A 59 -2.19 2.07 -23.47
N VAL A 60 -1.50 1.82 -22.36
CA VAL A 60 -2.11 1.82 -21.03
C VAL A 60 -2.66 3.21 -20.68
N ILE A 61 -1.90 4.28 -20.94
CA ILE A 61 -2.34 5.66 -20.69
C ILE A 61 -3.50 6.02 -21.62
N ARG A 62 -3.38 5.71 -22.91
CA ARG A 62 -4.42 5.98 -23.91
C ARG A 62 -5.74 5.28 -23.57
N ASN A 63 -5.69 3.99 -23.27
CA ASN A 63 -6.90 3.20 -23.01
C ASN A 63 -7.57 3.58 -21.68
N SER A 64 -6.78 3.89 -20.63
CA SER A 64 -7.32 4.42 -19.38
C SER A 64 -8.03 5.76 -19.58
N LYS A 65 -7.45 6.65 -20.40
CA LYS A 65 -8.05 7.94 -20.74
C LYS A 65 -9.37 7.77 -21.49
N LEU A 66 -9.45 6.83 -22.45
CA LEU A 66 -10.69 6.48 -23.15
C LEU A 66 -11.74 5.88 -22.19
N ALA A 67 -11.30 5.18 -21.15
CA ALA A 67 -12.16 4.64 -20.10
C ALA A 67 -12.57 5.68 -19.03
N GLY A 68 -12.12 6.94 -19.16
CA GLY A 68 -12.56 8.04 -18.31
C GLY A 68 -11.72 8.29 -17.05
N PHE A 69 -10.50 7.74 -16.97
CA PHE A 69 -9.60 7.96 -15.82
C PHE A 69 -8.14 8.10 -16.24
N PRO A 70 -7.29 8.79 -15.45
CA PRO A 70 -5.89 8.97 -15.77
C PRO A 70 -5.10 7.67 -15.52
N GLY A 71 -4.61 7.02 -16.57
CA GLY A 71 -3.56 6.00 -16.47
C GLY A 71 -2.21 6.67 -16.31
N ILE A 72 -1.34 6.11 -15.47
CA ILE A 72 0.03 6.58 -15.28
C ILE A 72 1.02 5.42 -15.35
N ILE A 73 2.26 5.74 -15.71
CA ILE A 73 3.38 4.80 -15.68
C ILE A 73 4.44 5.40 -14.77
N VAL A 74 4.83 4.65 -13.74
CA VAL A 74 5.88 5.04 -12.81
C VAL A 74 7.16 4.32 -13.18
N GLU A 75 8.19 5.08 -13.57
CA GLU A 75 9.54 4.58 -13.77
C GLU A 75 10.39 4.98 -12.56
N HIS A 76 10.50 4.07 -11.60
CA HIS A 76 11.10 4.35 -10.29
C HIS A 76 12.58 4.67 -10.38
N ALA A 77 13.35 3.86 -11.14
CA ALA A 77 14.80 3.92 -11.17
C ALA A 77 15.33 3.34 -12.47
N PHE A 78 16.60 3.65 -12.80
CA PHE A 78 17.23 3.26 -14.04
C PHE A 78 18.40 2.29 -13.78
N LEU A 79 18.32 1.07 -14.28
CA LEU A 79 19.37 0.06 -14.13
C LEU A 79 20.73 0.49 -14.74
N THR A 80 20.71 1.41 -15.68
CA THR A 80 21.91 1.99 -16.28
C THR A 80 22.59 3.03 -15.39
N ASN A 81 21.91 3.50 -14.33
CA ASN A 81 22.48 4.34 -13.30
C ASN A 81 23.02 3.45 -12.17
N SER A 82 24.31 3.53 -11.89
CA SER A 82 24.97 2.66 -10.89
C SER A 82 24.42 2.86 -9.47
N SER A 83 24.06 4.09 -9.09
CA SER A 83 23.46 4.40 -7.79
C SER A 83 22.08 3.78 -7.67
N ASP A 84 21.23 3.94 -8.68
CA ASP A 84 19.90 3.35 -8.72
C ASP A 84 19.98 1.82 -8.69
N ALA A 85 20.87 1.25 -9.51
CA ALA A 85 21.08 -0.20 -9.56
C ALA A 85 21.54 -0.79 -8.21
N GLN A 86 22.35 -0.06 -7.44
CA GLN A 86 22.71 -0.49 -6.08
C GLN A 86 21.55 -0.43 -5.10
N LYS A 87 20.72 0.61 -5.15
CA LYS A 87 19.52 0.72 -4.33
C LYS A 87 18.53 -0.40 -4.64
N LEU A 88 18.31 -0.72 -5.92
CA LEU A 88 17.39 -1.77 -6.37
C LEU A 88 17.82 -3.19 -5.96
N LYS A 89 19.05 -3.42 -5.54
CA LYS A 89 19.50 -4.69 -4.97
C LYS A 89 18.99 -4.93 -3.53
N GLN A 90 18.48 -3.88 -2.88
CA GLN A 90 18.02 -3.94 -1.51
C GLN A 90 16.49 -4.14 -1.48
N GLU A 91 16.05 -5.28 -0.97
CA GLU A 91 14.62 -5.60 -0.86
C GLU A 91 13.84 -4.54 -0.04
N SER A 92 14.45 -4.01 1.02
CA SER A 92 13.87 -2.93 1.82
C SER A 92 13.63 -1.67 0.98
N PHE A 93 14.53 -1.35 0.06
CA PHE A 93 14.35 -0.21 -0.84
C PHE A 93 13.23 -0.46 -1.85
N ILE A 94 13.13 -1.66 -2.41
CA ILE A 94 12.01 -2.03 -3.31
C ILE A 94 10.67 -1.91 -2.58
N LYS A 95 10.59 -2.36 -1.34
CA LYS A 95 9.39 -2.17 -0.51
C LYS A 95 9.06 -0.69 -0.27
N SER A 96 10.09 0.15 -0.06
CA SER A 96 9.89 1.60 0.13
C SER A 96 9.36 2.29 -1.12
N LEU A 97 9.70 1.82 -2.33
CA LEU A 97 9.13 2.33 -3.59
C LEU A 97 7.60 2.11 -3.63
N GLY A 98 7.13 0.91 -3.30
CA GLY A 98 5.69 0.63 -3.24
C GLY A 98 4.96 1.47 -2.17
N VAL A 99 5.62 1.73 -1.03
CA VAL A 99 5.06 2.63 0.00
C VAL A 99 5.01 4.07 -0.51
N ALA A 100 6.01 4.53 -1.26
CA ALA A 100 6.04 5.86 -1.86
C ALA A 100 4.90 6.03 -2.88
N ASP A 101 4.70 5.05 -3.78
CA ASP A 101 3.57 5.07 -4.73
C ASP A 101 2.23 5.16 -4.01
N ALA A 102 2.00 4.29 -3.03
CA ALA A 102 0.77 4.29 -2.25
C ALA A 102 0.54 5.62 -1.51
N THR A 103 1.62 6.22 -0.98
CA THR A 103 1.57 7.52 -0.28
C THR A 103 1.21 8.65 -1.24
N GLY A 104 1.82 8.69 -2.42
CA GLY A 104 1.51 9.68 -3.46
C GLY A 104 0.06 9.58 -3.93
N ILE A 105 -0.44 8.36 -4.16
CA ILE A 105 -1.84 8.10 -4.51
C ILE A 105 -2.77 8.58 -3.38
N ALA A 106 -2.47 8.22 -2.14
CA ALA A 106 -3.26 8.64 -0.98
C ALA A 106 -3.34 10.16 -0.86
N LYS A 107 -2.22 10.87 -1.01
CA LYS A 107 -2.16 12.34 -1.00
C LYS A 107 -3.01 12.96 -2.11
N TYR A 108 -2.94 12.41 -3.32
CA TYR A 108 -3.76 12.87 -4.44
C TYR A 108 -5.25 12.79 -4.15
N PHE A 109 -5.70 11.71 -3.52
CA PHE A 109 -7.12 11.53 -3.14
C PHE A 109 -7.50 12.22 -1.83
N GLY A 110 -6.57 12.97 -1.20
CA GLY A 110 -6.82 13.59 0.11
C GLY A 110 -7.05 12.57 1.23
N LEU A 111 -6.58 11.34 1.02
CA LEU A 111 -6.64 10.31 2.04
C LEU A 111 -5.55 10.62 3.07
N SER A 112 -5.94 11.07 4.23
CA SER A 112 -5.03 11.08 5.37
C SER A 112 -4.84 9.63 5.82
N LYS A 113 -3.58 9.23 6.02
CA LYS A 113 -3.34 8.14 6.95
C LYS A 113 -3.84 8.65 8.27
N ASP A 114 -4.98 8.18 8.71
CA ASP A 114 -5.56 8.57 9.99
C ASP A 114 -4.65 8.06 11.10
N LEU A 115 -3.56 8.81 11.34
CA LEU A 115 -2.60 8.55 12.41
C LEU A 115 -3.20 8.86 13.79
N ASP A 116 -4.39 9.45 13.81
CA ASP A 116 -5.06 9.89 15.05
C ASP A 116 -6.34 9.14 15.40
N SER A 117 -6.98 8.41 14.48
CA SER A 117 -8.08 7.54 14.88
C SER A 117 -7.52 6.26 15.49
N GLY A 118 -7.10 6.36 16.75
CA GLY A 118 -6.74 5.20 17.56
C GLY A 118 -5.39 4.58 17.24
N LYS A 119 -4.30 5.35 17.37
CA LYS A 119 -2.95 4.81 17.37
C LYS A 119 -2.87 3.57 18.24
N PHE A 120 -2.62 2.43 17.64
CA PHE A 120 -2.22 1.26 18.36
C PHE A 120 -0.88 0.75 17.85
N THR A 121 -0.13 0.13 18.73
CA THR A 121 1.07 -0.62 18.38
C THR A 121 0.87 -2.06 18.76
N ALA A 122 1.53 -2.97 18.05
CA ALA A 122 1.49 -4.37 18.38
C ALA A 122 2.88 -4.97 18.38
N SER A 123 3.09 -5.93 19.28
CA SER A 123 4.34 -6.65 19.41
C SER A 123 4.11 -8.08 19.87
N ILE A 124 5.05 -8.96 19.59
CA ILE A 124 5.12 -10.29 20.22
C ILE A 124 5.87 -10.12 21.54
N VAL A 125 5.20 -10.34 22.67
CA VAL A 125 5.78 -10.10 24.00
C VAL A 125 6.22 -11.37 24.71
N LYS A 126 5.64 -12.53 24.34
CA LYS A 126 5.98 -13.83 24.92
C LYS A 126 6.01 -14.89 23.83
N LYS A 127 7.00 -15.77 23.92
CA LYS A 127 7.06 -17.01 23.14
C LYS A 127 7.42 -18.14 24.11
N ASN A 128 6.72 -19.25 23.97
CA ASN A 128 6.99 -20.43 24.78
C ASN A 128 7.05 -21.66 23.85
N ASP A 129 8.25 -22.14 23.60
CA ASP A 129 8.48 -23.25 22.68
C ASP A 129 8.00 -24.58 23.28
N PHE A 130 7.96 -24.71 24.60
CA PHE A 130 7.47 -25.92 25.27
C PHE A 130 5.94 -26.05 25.16
N THR A 131 5.21 -24.96 25.43
CA THR A 131 3.75 -24.92 25.26
C THR A 131 3.31 -24.59 23.84
N ARG A 132 4.27 -24.22 22.99
CA ARG A 132 4.05 -23.80 21.60
C ARG A 132 3.04 -22.64 21.50
N THR A 133 3.21 -21.66 22.40
CA THR A 133 2.36 -20.47 22.44
C THR A 133 3.15 -19.21 22.16
N PHE A 134 2.46 -18.20 21.66
CA PHE A 134 2.96 -16.84 21.58
C PHE A 134 1.87 -15.83 21.94
N THR A 135 2.28 -14.70 22.50
CA THR A 135 1.38 -13.64 22.92
C THR A 135 1.57 -12.40 22.08
N VAL A 136 0.49 -11.93 21.48
CA VAL A 136 0.40 -10.64 20.78
C VAL A 136 -0.11 -9.61 21.77
N LYS A 137 0.68 -8.57 22.02
CA LYS A 137 0.27 -7.42 22.83
C LYS A 137 -0.10 -6.27 21.90
N ILE A 138 -1.29 -5.72 22.08
CA ILE A 138 -1.78 -4.53 21.40
C ILE A 138 -1.85 -3.40 22.41
N ASN A 139 -1.14 -2.30 22.15
CA ASN A 139 -1.20 -1.08 22.96
C ASN A 139 -2.00 -0.03 22.17
N GLY A 140 -3.13 0.33 22.68
CA GLY A 140 -4.03 1.30 22.10
C GLY A 140 -5.39 1.26 22.80
N LYS A 141 -6.14 2.33 22.78
CA LYS A 141 -7.44 2.42 23.43
C LYS A 141 -8.56 2.14 22.44
N LEU A 142 -9.52 1.32 22.84
CA LEU A 142 -10.81 1.20 22.15
C LEU A 142 -11.80 2.18 22.77
N SER A 143 -12.46 2.95 21.92
CA SER A 143 -13.63 3.74 22.29
C SER A 143 -14.88 2.86 22.22
N GLU A 144 -15.99 3.38 22.70
CA GLU A 144 -17.27 2.66 22.66
C GLU A 144 -17.68 2.36 21.19
N GLY A 145 -17.97 1.11 20.92
CA GLY A 145 -18.32 0.63 19.58
C GLY A 145 -17.14 0.31 18.67
N GLU A 146 -15.90 0.56 19.08
CA GLU A 146 -14.71 0.13 18.34
C GLU A 146 -14.30 -1.31 18.69
N SER A 147 -13.55 -1.95 17.81
CA SER A 147 -12.99 -3.28 18.03
C SER A 147 -11.64 -3.47 17.38
N TYR A 148 -10.78 -4.31 17.97
CA TYR A 148 -9.66 -4.90 17.24
C TYR A 148 -10.10 -6.24 16.65
N ARG A 149 -9.75 -6.47 15.38
CA ARG A 149 -9.89 -7.78 14.72
C ARG A 149 -8.50 -8.26 14.33
N VAL A 150 -8.11 -9.40 14.88
CA VAL A 150 -6.78 -9.96 14.72
C VAL A 150 -6.87 -11.24 13.92
N ALA A 151 -6.27 -11.27 12.75
CA ALA A 151 -6.13 -12.46 11.92
C ALA A 151 -4.74 -13.06 12.12
N VAL A 152 -4.65 -14.35 12.37
CA VAL A 152 -3.39 -15.08 12.52
C VAL A 152 -3.40 -16.31 11.64
N TRP A 153 -2.32 -16.55 10.90
CA TRP A 153 -2.12 -17.76 10.09
C TRP A 153 -0.64 -18.13 9.97
N SER A 154 -0.35 -19.40 9.79
CA SER A 154 1.00 -19.85 9.49
C SER A 154 1.31 -19.69 8.01
N ASP A 155 2.52 -19.27 7.68
CA ASP A 155 2.98 -19.14 6.30
C ASP A 155 2.94 -20.47 5.55
N LYS A 156 3.27 -21.56 6.27
CA LYS A 156 3.28 -22.93 5.73
C LYS A 156 1.92 -23.43 5.27
N ASN A 157 0.83 -23.03 5.94
CA ASN A 157 -0.52 -23.54 5.67
C ASN A 157 -1.38 -22.55 4.90
N GLY A 158 -0.90 -21.29 4.72
CA GLY A 158 -1.61 -20.24 4.02
C GLY A 158 -2.77 -19.63 4.81
N GLN A 159 -3.26 -18.50 4.33
CA GLN A 159 -4.31 -17.72 4.99
C GLN A 159 -5.67 -18.42 4.97
N ASP A 160 -6.02 -19.06 3.85
CA ASP A 160 -7.38 -19.58 3.62
C ASP A 160 -7.71 -20.82 4.44
N THR A 161 -6.69 -21.58 4.89
CA THR A 161 -6.88 -22.86 5.56
C THR A 161 -6.79 -22.79 7.07
N ASN A 162 -6.16 -21.75 7.65
CA ASN A 162 -5.86 -21.67 9.09
C ASN A 162 -6.05 -20.27 9.67
N ASN A 163 -6.74 -19.40 8.96
CA ASN A 163 -6.95 -18.04 9.44
C ASN A 163 -7.99 -18.03 10.58
N LEU A 164 -7.51 -17.81 11.79
CA LEU A 164 -8.37 -17.62 12.94
C LEU A 164 -8.49 -16.13 13.26
N TRP A 165 -9.71 -15.65 13.31
CA TRP A 165 -10.02 -14.28 13.70
C TRP A 165 -10.34 -14.20 15.20
N THR A 166 -9.64 -13.31 15.89
CA THR A 166 -9.96 -12.92 17.26
C THR A 166 -10.55 -11.52 17.24
N VAL A 167 -11.72 -11.35 17.85
CA VAL A 167 -12.39 -10.05 17.98
C VAL A 167 -12.29 -9.57 19.41
N VAL A 168 -11.74 -8.38 19.62
CA VAL A 168 -11.65 -7.70 20.90
C VAL A 168 -12.52 -6.45 20.83
N ASN A 169 -13.65 -6.45 21.49
CA ASN A 169 -14.59 -5.33 21.54
C ASN A 169 -14.68 -4.68 22.93
N LYS A 170 -13.94 -5.21 23.90
CA LYS A 170 -13.80 -4.64 25.26
C LYS A 170 -12.38 -4.85 25.74
N GLN A 171 -11.81 -3.84 26.39
CA GLN A 171 -10.50 -3.95 27.03
C GLN A 171 -10.52 -3.19 28.36
N SER A 172 -9.65 -3.61 29.27
CA SER A 172 -9.37 -2.88 30.51
C SER A 172 -8.10 -2.09 30.34
N GLY A 173 -8.19 -0.76 30.42
CA GLY A 173 -7.04 0.12 30.18
C GLY A 173 -6.71 0.32 28.70
N ASN A 174 -5.42 0.48 28.39
CA ASN A 174 -4.93 0.79 27.05
C ASN A 174 -4.21 -0.39 26.37
N GLU A 175 -4.28 -1.58 26.94
CA GLU A 175 -3.54 -2.75 26.47
C GLU A 175 -4.43 -3.98 26.42
N VAL A 176 -4.16 -4.87 25.47
CA VAL A 176 -4.73 -6.22 25.44
C VAL A 176 -3.64 -7.20 25.03
N GLU A 177 -3.60 -8.35 25.73
CA GLU A 177 -2.74 -9.48 25.39
C GLU A 177 -3.62 -10.64 24.89
N LEU A 178 -3.23 -11.18 23.73
CA LEU A 178 -3.92 -12.31 23.09
C LEU A 178 -2.92 -13.46 22.96
N GLU A 179 -3.20 -14.59 23.60
CA GLU A 179 -2.37 -15.78 23.48
C GLU A 179 -2.88 -16.69 22.37
N TYR A 180 -1.95 -17.14 21.55
CA TYR A 180 -2.18 -18.04 20.42
C TYR A 180 -1.37 -19.32 20.62
N ASN A 181 -1.98 -20.47 20.36
CA ASN A 181 -1.33 -21.76 20.39
C ASN A 181 -1.17 -22.29 18.96
N THR A 182 0.04 -22.75 18.60
CA THR A 182 0.32 -23.28 17.26
C THR A 182 -0.49 -24.52 16.91
N ALA A 183 -1.05 -25.23 17.90
CA ALA A 183 -1.98 -26.34 17.70
C ALA A 183 -3.20 -25.93 16.85
N ASN A 184 -3.67 -24.69 17.01
CA ASN A 184 -4.75 -24.14 16.20
C ASN A 184 -4.40 -23.95 14.74
N TYR A 185 -3.11 -24.07 14.40
CA TYR A 185 -2.54 -23.91 13.05
C TYR A 185 -1.85 -25.19 12.60
N LYS A 186 -2.38 -26.34 12.96
CA LYS A 186 -1.84 -27.67 12.64
C LYS A 186 -0.39 -27.86 13.11
N ASN A 187 -0.03 -27.24 14.23
CA ASN A 187 1.33 -27.25 14.78
C ASN A 187 2.41 -26.87 13.74
N ALA A 188 2.13 -25.97 12.85
CA ALA A 188 3.10 -25.53 11.86
C ALA A 188 4.31 -24.86 12.54
N ASP A 189 5.50 -25.28 12.13
CA ASP A 189 6.73 -24.60 12.47
C ASP A 189 7.02 -23.51 11.44
N GLY A 190 7.67 -22.41 11.84
CA GLY A 190 8.09 -21.35 10.95
C GLY A 190 7.43 -20.00 11.23
N ILE A 191 7.13 -19.27 10.17
CA ILE A 191 6.63 -17.89 10.23
C ILE A 191 5.12 -17.89 10.43
N TYR A 192 4.68 -17.02 11.33
CA TYR A 192 3.28 -16.67 11.52
C TYR A 192 3.04 -15.23 11.09
N ASN A 193 2.01 -15.03 10.28
CA ASN A 193 1.53 -13.72 9.88
C ASN A 193 0.44 -13.27 10.85
N ILE A 194 0.52 -12.01 11.30
CA ILE A 194 -0.44 -11.43 12.23
C ILE A 194 -0.88 -10.09 11.64
N HIS A 195 -2.15 -10.00 11.29
CA HIS A 195 -2.76 -8.76 10.83
C HIS A 195 -3.74 -8.25 11.87
N ILE A 196 -3.63 -6.98 12.21
CA ILE A 196 -4.46 -6.33 13.23
C ILE A 196 -5.16 -5.14 12.59
N TYR A 197 -6.47 -5.14 12.69
CA TYR A 197 -7.34 -4.08 12.19
C TYR A 197 -8.10 -3.46 13.35
N LYS A 198 -8.18 -2.14 13.37
CA LYS A 198 -9.08 -1.42 14.28
C LYS A 198 -10.31 -1.00 13.49
N TYR A 199 -11.47 -1.44 13.93
CA TYR A 199 -12.76 -1.10 13.33
C TYR A 199 -13.46 -0.04 14.16
N ASP A 200 -14.09 0.92 13.52
CA ASP A 200 -14.97 1.89 14.13
C ASP A 200 -16.37 1.28 14.43
N LYS A 201 -17.23 2.08 15.06
CA LYS A 201 -18.62 1.67 15.35
C LYS A 201 -19.49 1.39 14.11
N ASN A 202 -19.04 1.79 12.92
CA ASN A 202 -19.72 1.57 11.64
C ASN A 202 -19.08 0.42 10.85
N GLU A 203 -18.21 -0.36 11.48
CA GLU A 203 -17.45 -1.49 10.90
C GLU A 203 -16.50 -1.06 9.75
N LYS A 204 -16.00 0.16 9.80
CA LYS A 204 -14.94 0.65 8.89
C LYS A 204 -13.57 0.49 9.55
N VAL A 205 -12.58 0.11 8.73
CA VAL A 205 -11.16 -0.04 9.13
C VAL A 205 -10.45 1.30 9.11
#